data_8c56fcd84595c6d56605c8c9979ae3c1
#
_entry.id   8c56fcd84595c6d56605c8c9979ae3c1
#
_cell.length_a   1.000
_cell.length_b   1.000
_cell.length_c   1.000
_cell.angle_alpha   90.00
_cell.angle_beta   90.00
_cell.angle_gamma   90.00
#
_symmetry.space_group_name_H-M   'P 1'
#
loop_
_entity.id
_entity.type
_entity.pdbx_description
1 polymer ?
#
loop_
_entity_poly.entity_id
_entity_poly.type
_entity_poly.pdbx_seq_one_letter_code
_entity_poly.pdbx_strand_id
1 'polypeptide(L)'
;MIKGIIFDYDGVLTKRYASAYHMYQWMICKLSNKDKTDLDVEEMVQRCMIWDEFGHSDKAYVLEKMKEHWFKELDVSYWRAYWYDHFDEFQIVSDDAFDVLNKLHTHYKLAILSNGFSHSQHKKISSLNLEPYFDEVVVSGDYEIQKPDTRIFQIACDKLKLSPNETAMVGDTFFTDLSGAMR
;
A
#
# COMPACT_ATOMS: atom_id res chain seq x y z
N MET A 1 -4.73 -13.04 26.22
CA MET A 1 -5.33 -11.68 26.09
C MET A 1 -4.50 -10.92 25.06
N ILE A 2 -5.13 -10.26 24.11
CA ILE A 2 -4.43 -9.46 23.09
C ILE A 2 -3.80 -8.23 23.72
N LYS A 3 -2.54 -7.97 23.38
CA LYS A 3 -1.71 -6.85 23.87
C LYS A 3 -1.13 -6.02 22.73
N GLY A 4 -1.10 -6.57 21.50
CA GLY A 4 -0.60 -5.90 20.33
C GLY A 4 -1.51 -6.08 19.12
N ILE A 5 -1.49 -5.10 18.22
CA ILE A 5 -2.23 -5.13 16.97
C ILE A 5 -1.26 -4.80 15.82
N ILE A 6 -1.24 -5.66 14.83
CA ILE A 6 -0.45 -5.48 13.61
C ILE A 6 -1.44 -5.07 12.51
N PHE A 7 -1.16 -3.96 11.84
CA PHE A 7 -1.98 -3.45 10.75
C PHE A 7 -1.27 -3.63 9.41
N ASP A 8 -1.99 -4.08 8.39
CA ASP A 8 -1.58 -3.77 7.04
C ASP A 8 -1.70 -2.26 6.78
N TYR A 9 -0.98 -1.78 5.79
CA TYR A 9 -0.95 -0.36 5.45
C TYR A 9 -1.92 -0.02 4.30
N ASP A 10 -1.69 -0.61 3.13
CA ASP A 10 -2.44 -0.32 1.91
C ASP A 10 -3.83 -1.00 1.95
N GLY A 11 -4.90 -0.22 1.89
CA GLY A 11 -6.27 -0.73 1.96
C GLY A 11 -6.86 -0.79 3.37
N VAL A 12 -6.03 -0.67 4.41
CA VAL A 12 -6.45 -0.62 5.81
C VAL A 12 -6.31 0.79 6.37
N LEU A 13 -5.08 1.28 6.49
CA LEU A 13 -4.79 2.63 6.99
C LEU A 13 -4.97 3.68 5.90
N THR A 14 -4.93 3.28 4.64
CA THR A 14 -5.11 4.15 3.47
C THR A 14 -6.18 3.63 2.53
N LYS A 15 -6.81 4.53 1.79
CA LYS A 15 -7.73 4.22 0.69
C LYS A 15 -6.92 3.91 -0.58
N ARG A 16 -6.21 2.74 -0.58
CA ARG A 16 -5.29 2.35 -1.64
C ARG A 16 -5.89 2.46 -3.05
N TYR A 17 -7.15 2.03 -3.21
CA TYR A 17 -7.84 2.08 -4.49
C TYR A 17 -8.00 3.52 -5.00
N ALA A 18 -8.51 4.42 -4.16
CA ALA A 18 -8.68 5.83 -4.53
C ALA A 18 -7.34 6.53 -4.82
N SER A 19 -6.31 6.22 -4.03
CA SER A 19 -4.96 6.73 -4.24
C SER A 19 -4.39 6.32 -5.60
N ALA A 20 -4.52 5.05 -5.97
CA ALA A 20 -4.09 4.55 -7.27
C ALA A 20 -4.89 5.16 -8.43
N TYR A 21 -6.19 5.28 -8.26
CA TYR A 21 -7.07 5.93 -9.23
C TYR A 21 -6.58 7.36 -9.54
N HIS A 22 -6.33 8.16 -8.52
CA HIS A 22 -5.86 9.54 -8.71
C HIS A 22 -4.49 9.62 -9.36
N MET A 23 -3.58 8.72 -9.01
CA MET A 23 -2.27 8.68 -9.66
C MET A 23 -2.38 8.28 -11.14
N TYR A 24 -3.15 7.24 -11.48
CA TYR A 24 -3.37 6.89 -12.89
C TYR A 24 -4.06 8.02 -13.65
N GLN A 25 -5.06 8.68 -13.07
CA GLN A 25 -5.73 9.82 -13.68
C GLN A 25 -4.73 10.94 -13.99
N TRP A 26 -3.90 11.30 -13.03
CA TRP A 26 -2.87 12.30 -13.20
C TRP A 26 -1.87 11.93 -14.32
N MET A 27 -1.38 10.68 -14.31
CA MET A 27 -0.45 10.19 -15.34
C MET A 27 -1.08 10.25 -16.74
N ILE A 28 -2.29 9.79 -16.89
CA ILE A 28 -3.01 9.77 -18.17
C ILE A 28 -3.27 11.20 -18.67
N CYS A 29 -3.69 12.11 -17.81
CA CYS A 29 -3.84 13.51 -18.18
C CYS A 29 -2.50 14.12 -18.68
N LYS A 30 -1.40 13.80 -18.02
CA LYS A 30 -0.07 14.25 -18.45
C LYS A 30 0.36 13.68 -19.79
N LEU A 31 0.10 12.40 -20.03
CA LEU A 31 0.51 11.70 -21.25
C LEU A 31 -0.39 12.05 -22.46
N SER A 32 -1.68 12.26 -22.24
CA SER A 32 -2.65 12.54 -23.29
C SER A 32 -2.86 14.03 -23.57
N ASN A 33 -2.40 14.91 -22.67
CA ASN A 33 -2.73 16.34 -22.64
C ASN A 33 -4.24 16.62 -22.62
N LYS A 34 -5.01 15.71 -21.97
CA LYS A 34 -6.46 15.81 -21.80
C LYS A 34 -6.82 16.24 -20.38
N ASP A 35 -8.02 16.80 -20.20
CA ASP A 35 -8.57 17.12 -18.87
C ASP A 35 -9.09 15.87 -18.16
N LYS A 36 -9.05 15.89 -16.82
CA LYS A 36 -9.53 14.79 -15.98
C LYS A 36 -11.05 14.50 -16.12
N THR A 37 -11.80 15.43 -16.70
CA THR A 37 -13.24 15.26 -16.94
C THR A 37 -13.54 14.66 -18.34
N ASP A 38 -12.51 14.41 -19.15
CA ASP A 38 -12.65 13.76 -20.46
C ASP A 38 -13.01 12.28 -20.26
N LEU A 39 -14.04 11.82 -20.98
CA LEU A 39 -14.51 10.43 -20.87
C LEU A 39 -13.45 9.41 -21.29
N ASP A 40 -12.58 9.77 -22.25
CA ASP A 40 -11.48 8.86 -22.63
C ASP A 40 -10.47 8.70 -21.48
N VAL A 41 -10.22 9.76 -20.70
CA VAL A 41 -9.36 9.69 -19.51
C VAL A 41 -9.95 8.73 -18.50
N GLU A 42 -11.26 8.86 -18.22
CA GLU A 42 -11.95 7.97 -17.29
C GLU A 42 -11.88 6.50 -17.76
N GLU A 43 -12.12 6.23 -19.04
CA GLU A 43 -12.01 4.87 -19.59
C GLU A 43 -10.60 4.31 -19.40
N MET A 44 -9.57 5.08 -19.70
CA MET A 44 -8.17 4.66 -19.55
C MET A 44 -7.85 4.39 -18.08
N VAL A 45 -8.29 5.25 -17.15
CA VAL A 45 -8.10 5.05 -15.70
C VAL A 45 -8.74 3.75 -15.25
N GLN A 46 -10.00 3.50 -15.59
CA GLN A 46 -10.70 2.27 -15.22
C GLN A 46 -9.99 1.03 -15.75
N ARG A 47 -9.45 1.09 -16.97
CA ARG A 47 -8.61 0.01 -17.52
C ARG A 47 -7.34 -0.22 -16.73
N CYS A 48 -6.62 0.86 -16.36
CA CYS A 48 -5.44 0.76 -15.53
C CYS A 48 -5.77 0.14 -14.16
N MET A 49 -6.89 0.52 -13.54
CA MET A 49 -7.33 -0.05 -12.26
C MET A 49 -7.60 -1.56 -12.36
N ILE A 50 -8.16 -2.04 -13.48
CA ILE A 50 -8.35 -3.49 -13.71
C ILE A 50 -6.99 -4.19 -13.83
N TRP A 51 -6.05 -3.63 -14.57
CA TRP A 51 -4.71 -4.22 -14.73
C TRP A 51 -3.86 -4.13 -13.45
N ASP A 52 -4.14 -3.17 -12.58
CA ASP A 52 -3.45 -2.98 -11.29
C ASP A 52 -3.78 -4.09 -10.27
N GLU A 53 -4.91 -4.77 -10.43
CA GLU A 53 -5.34 -5.86 -9.56
C GLU A 53 -5.24 -5.49 -8.06
N PHE A 54 -5.77 -4.34 -7.69
CA PHE A 54 -5.71 -3.78 -6.33
C PHE A 54 -4.27 -3.60 -5.79
N GLY A 55 -3.31 -3.40 -6.68
CA GLY A 55 -1.90 -3.22 -6.33
C GLY A 55 -1.07 -4.50 -6.35
N HIS A 56 -1.66 -5.64 -6.69
CA HIS A 56 -0.95 -6.92 -6.77
C HIS A 56 -0.11 -7.07 -8.06
N SER A 57 -0.51 -6.40 -9.15
CA SER A 57 0.27 -6.41 -10.39
C SER A 57 1.51 -5.51 -10.30
N ASP A 58 2.62 -5.96 -10.90
CA ASP A 58 3.80 -5.09 -11.07
C ASP A 58 3.44 -3.87 -11.94
N LYS A 59 3.91 -2.71 -11.55
CA LYS A 59 3.62 -1.45 -12.27
C LYS A 59 4.17 -1.45 -13.69
N ALA A 60 5.25 -2.19 -13.96
CA ALA A 60 5.73 -2.37 -15.33
C ALA A 60 4.66 -3.01 -16.22
N TYR A 61 3.92 -4.01 -15.71
CA TYR A 61 2.84 -4.66 -16.48
C TYR A 61 1.74 -3.66 -16.88
N VAL A 62 1.27 -2.85 -15.93
CA VAL A 62 0.24 -1.83 -16.21
C VAL A 62 0.76 -0.80 -17.24
N LEU A 63 1.99 -0.34 -17.07
CA LEU A 63 2.63 0.62 -17.96
C LEU A 63 2.87 0.06 -19.38
N GLU A 64 3.26 -1.21 -19.50
CA GLU A 64 3.37 -1.88 -20.80
C GLU A 64 1.99 -1.96 -21.50
N LYS A 65 0.91 -2.22 -20.75
CA LYS A 65 -0.44 -2.16 -21.29
C LYS A 65 -0.82 -0.74 -21.74
N MET A 66 -0.49 0.29 -20.96
CA MET A 66 -0.70 1.68 -21.38
C MET A 66 0.06 2.00 -22.66
N LYS A 67 1.31 1.54 -22.78
CA LYS A 67 2.14 1.70 -23.98
C LYS A 67 1.54 0.97 -25.18
N GLU A 68 1.14 -0.28 -25.01
CA GLU A 68 0.53 -1.12 -26.05
C GLU A 68 -0.75 -0.47 -26.64
N HIS A 69 -1.60 0.04 -25.77
CA HIS A 69 -2.95 0.48 -26.16
C HIS A 69 -3.00 1.96 -26.58
N TRP A 70 -2.27 2.86 -25.89
CA TRP A 70 -2.50 4.31 -26.04
C TRP A 70 -1.23 5.13 -26.28
N PHE A 71 -0.14 4.85 -25.56
CA PHE A 71 1.04 5.72 -25.49
C PHE A 71 2.28 5.04 -26.03
N LYS A 72 2.38 4.88 -27.36
CA LYS A 72 3.47 4.11 -28.03
C LYS A 72 4.88 4.50 -27.62
N GLU A 73 5.10 5.78 -27.31
CA GLU A 73 6.40 6.32 -26.91
C GLU A 73 6.62 6.33 -25.39
N LEU A 74 5.73 5.68 -24.61
CA LEU A 74 5.85 5.67 -23.15
C LEU A 74 7.14 4.97 -22.72
N ASP A 75 7.94 5.68 -21.90
CA ASP A 75 9.10 5.09 -21.23
C ASP A 75 8.64 4.38 -19.94
N VAL A 76 8.49 3.06 -20.04
CA VAL A 76 8.01 2.23 -18.93
C VAL A 76 8.95 2.28 -17.73
N SER A 77 10.24 2.35 -17.95
CA SER A 77 11.24 2.39 -16.87
C SER A 77 11.14 3.69 -16.08
N TYR A 78 11.04 4.82 -16.79
CA TYR A 78 10.86 6.13 -16.19
C TYR A 78 9.58 6.20 -15.37
N TRP A 79 8.43 5.84 -15.96
CA TRP A 79 7.13 5.92 -15.29
C TRP A 79 6.96 4.92 -14.15
N ARG A 80 7.64 3.77 -14.22
CA ARG A 80 7.70 2.82 -13.10
C ARG A 80 8.46 3.41 -11.92
N ALA A 81 9.63 4.00 -12.17
CA ALA A 81 10.37 4.69 -11.12
C ALA A 81 9.56 5.86 -10.55
N TYR A 82 8.98 6.67 -11.43
CA TYR A 82 8.10 7.78 -11.03
C TYR A 82 6.96 7.33 -10.11
N TRP A 83 6.30 6.20 -10.43
CA TRP A 83 5.26 5.64 -9.57
C TRP A 83 5.74 5.41 -8.14
N TYR A 84 6.85 4.71 -7.97
CA TYR A 84 7.36 4.37 -6.64
C TYR A 84 7.93 5.58 -5.89
N ASP A 85 8.40 6.60 -6.60
CA ASP A 85 8.97 7.81 -6.01
C ASP A 85 7.91 8.86 -5.63
N HIS A 86 6.72 8.81 -6.26
CA HIS A 86 5.70 9.86 -6.09
C HIS A 86 4.31 9.35 -5.66
N PHE A 87 4.13 8.05 -5.44
CA PHE A 87 2.83 7.53 -5.03
C PHE A 87 2.36 8.10 -3.68
N ASP A 88 3.28 8.45 -2.81
CA ASP A 88 3.01 9.10 -1.53
C ASP A 88 2.24 10.42 -1.67
N GLU A 89 2.42 11.17 -2.77
CA GLU A 89 1.71 12.41 -3.06
C GLU A 89 0.21 12.21 -3.33
N PHE A 90 -0.19 11.00 -3.69
CA PHE A 90 -1.58 10.64 -4.03
C PHE A 90 -2.29 9.86 -2.93
N GLN A 91 -1.64 9.64 -1.79
CA GLN A 91 -2.21 8.84 -0.73
C GLN A 91 -3.37 9.53 -0.03
N ILE A 92 -4.39 8.74 0.25
CA ILE A 92 -5.57 9.15 1.00
C ILE A 92 -5.65 8.27 2.23
N VAL A 93 -5.62 8.89 3.40
CA VAL A 93 -5.82 8.19 4.68
C VAL A 93 -7.27 7.70 4.77
N SER A 94 -7.49 6.54 5.38
CA SER A 94 -8.82 6.06 5.72
C SER A 94 -9.49 7.02 6.72
N ASP A 95 -10.79 7.29 6.55
CA ASP A 95 -11.47 8.37 7.27
C ASP A 95 -11.36 8.27 8.79
N ASP A 96 -11.40 7.05 9.33
CA ASP A 96 -11.39 6.78 10.76
C ASP A 96 -10.00 6.45 11.32
N ALA A 97 -8.95 6.41 10.46
CA ALA A 97 -7.64 5.88 10.86
C ALA A 97 -7.07 6.58 12.09
N PHE A 98 -7.01 7.91 12.09
CA PHE A 98 -6.46 8.66 13.21
C PHE A 98 -7.28 8.49 14.50
N ASP A 99 -8.61 8.48 14.40
CA ASP A 99 -9.50 8.31 15.56
C ASP A 99 -9.35 6.92 16.19
N VAL A 100 -9.23 5.89 15.35
CA VAL A 100 -9.02 4.52 15.79
C VAL A 100 -7.62 4.36 16.39
N LEU A 101 -6.59 4.86 15.73
CA LEU A 101 -5.21 4.77 16.23
C LEU A 101 -5.04 5.53 17.54
N ASN A 102 -5.61 6.72 17.70
CA ASN A 102 -5.61 7.48 18.95
C ASN A 102 -6.19 6.70 20.14
N LYS A 103 -7.22 5.89 19.90
CA LYS A 103 -7.82 5.06 20.95
C LYS A 103 -7.00 3.81 21.24
N LEU A 104 -6.44 3.17 20.21
CA LEU A 104 -5.78 1.88 20.35
C LEU A 104 -4.37 2.00 20.93
N HIS A 105 -3.56 2.98 20.51
CA HIS A 105 -2.17 3.10 20.96
C HIS A 105 -2.01 3.36 22.47
N THR A 106 -3.09 3.79 23.16
CA THR A 106 -3.08 3.95 24.61
C THR A 106 -3.24 2.63 25.38
N HIS A 107 -3.68 1.56 24.70
CA HIS A 107 -4.01 0.27 25.32
C HIS A 107 -3.21 -0.90 24.76
N TYR A 108 -2.76 -0.78 23.51
CA TYR A 108 -2.08 -1.84 22.75
C TYR A 108 -0.78 -1.32 22.18
N LYS A 109 0.17 -2.20 22.01
CA LYS A 109 1.31 -1.96 21.12
C LYS A 109 0.84 -2.10 19.69
N LEU A 110 1.25 -1.17 18.83
CA LEU A 110 0.82 -1.14 17.45
C LEU A 110 2.02 -1.31 16.50
N ALA A 111 1.85 -2.13 15.46
CA ALA A 111 2.83 -2.22 14.39
C ALA A 111 2.16 -2.12 13.02
N ILE A 112 2.90 -1.58 12.05
CA ILE A 112 2.60 -1.72 10.63
C ILE A 112 3.36 -2.92 10.10
N LEU A 113 2.69 -3.77 9.29
CA LEU A 113 3.30 -4.85 8.53
C LEU A 113 2.84 -4.77 7.07
N SER A 114 3.69 -4.23 6.20
CA SER A 114 3.35 -3.95 4.80
C SER A 114 4.25 -4.66 3.81
N ASN A 115 3.65 -5.21 2.73
CA ASN A 115 4.40 -5.70 1.58
C ASN A 115 4.77 -4.55 0.64
N GLY A 116 6.01 -4.53 0.16
CA GLY A 116 6.47 -3.57 -0.83
C GLY A 116 7.95 -3.25 -0.76
N PHE A 117 8.42 -2.40 -1.65
CA PHE A 117 9.80 -1.93 -1.66
C PHE A 117 10.06 -1.03 -0.44
N SER A 118 11.19 -1.28 0.25
CA SER A 118 11.57 -0.59 1.49
C SER A 118 11.43 0.93 1.36
N HIS A 119 12.15 1.54 0.44
CA HIS A 119 12.15 3.00 0.25
C HIS A 119 10.73 3.57 0.03
N SER A 120 9.97 2.97 -0.88
CA SER A 120 8.63 3.46 -1.24
C SER A 120 7.65 3.33 -0.07
N GLN A 121 7.65 2.20 0.66
CA GLN A 121 6.72 2.01 1.78
C GLN A 121 7.04 2.92 2.96
N HIS A 122 8.32 3.05 3.34
CA HIS A 122 8.71 3.98 4.40
C HIS A 122 8.35 5.43 4.04
N LYS A 123 8.61 5.85 2.80
CA LYS A 123 8.21 7.18 2.32
C LYS A 123 6.70 7.41 2.42
N LYS A 124 5.90 6.43 2.02
CA LYS A 124 4.44 6.47 2.11
C LYS A 124 3.95 6.61 3.55
N ILE A 125 4.50 5.83 4.47
CA ILE A 125 4.11 5.85 5.89
C ILE A 125 4.46 7.20 6.52
N SER A 126 5.67 7.71 6.25
CA SER A 126 6.13 9.01 6.78
C SER A 126 5.32 10.19 6.23
N SER A 127 4.92 10.16 4.95
CA SER A 127 4.20 11.26 4.31
C SER A 127 2.83 11.55 4.96
N LEU A 128 2.22 10.54 5.58
CA LEU A 128 0.92 10.66 6.24
C LEU A 128 1.00 10.92 7.75
N ASN A 129 2.21 11.06 8.31
CA ASN A 129 2.42 11.26 9.74
C ASN A 129 1.75 10.18 10.63
N LEU A 130 1.75 8.93 10.15
CA LEU A 130 1.18 7.80 10.90
C LEU A 130 2.19 7.18 11.88
N GLU A 131 3.50 7.35 11.65
CA GLU A 131 4.57 6.77 12.46
C GLU A 131 4.41 6.98 13.98
N PRO A 132 3.99 8.17 14.48
CA PRO A 132 3.88 8.38 15.92
C PRO A 132 2.88 7.48 16.66
N TYR A 133 1.98 6.82 15.93
CA TYR A 133 1.00 5.91 16.52
C TYR A 133 1.52 4.47 16.66
N PHE A 134 2.64 4.15 16.05
CA PHE A 134 3.15 2.79 15.97
C PHE A 134 4.47 2.63 16.73
N ASP A 135 4.56 1.56 17.49
CA ASP A 135 5.80 1.17 18.17
C ASP A 135 6.82 0.62 17.16
N GLU A 136 6.34 -0.03 16.08
CA GLU A 136 7.19 -0.66 15.08
C GLU A 136 6.60 -0.56 13.67
N VAL A 137 7.49 -0.47 12.69
CA VAL A 137 7.17 -0.55 11.26
C VAL A 137 8.00 -1.69 10.64
N VAL A 138 7.32 -2.61 9.97
CA VAL A 138 7.92 -3.76 9.29
C VAL A 138 7.50 -3.71 7.83
N VAL A 139 8.48 -3.53 6.95
CA VAL A 139 8.28 -3.54 5.50
C VAL A 139 8.99 -4.75 4.91
N SER A 140 8.29 -5.51 4.07
CA SER A 140 8.84 -6.74 3.49
C SER A 140 10.15 -6.55 2.74
N GLY A 141 10.33 -5.41 2.10
CA GLY A 141 11.54 -5.05 1.39
C GLY A 141 12.79 -4.89 2.26
N ASP A 142 12.64 -4.73 3.59
CA ASP A 142 13.75 -4.67 4.53
C ASP A 142 14.30 -6.07 4.87
N TYR A 143 13.52 -7.13 4.62
CA TYR A 143 13.82 -8.50 5.06
C TYR A 143 13.88 -9.51 3.92
N GLU A 144 13.57 -9.10 2.69
CA GLU A 144 13.42 -10.01 1.54
C GLU A 144 12.42 -11.16 1.77
N ILE A 145 11.47 -10.94 2.68
CA ILE A 145 10.39 -11.86 3.06
C ILE A 145 9.09 -11.08 3.03
N GLN A 146 8.04 -11.64 2.46
CA GLN A 146 6.75 -10.95 2.36
C GLN A 146 5.58 -11.80 2.86
N LYS A 147 4.49 -11.15 3.28
CA LYS A 147 3.23 -11.82 3.58
C LYS A 147 2.77 -12.64 2.33
N PRO A 148 2.31 -13.88 2.46
CA PRO A 148 1.87 -14.58 3.68
C PRO A 148 2.92 -15.46 4.38
N ASP A 149 4.21 -15.28 4.14
CA ASP A 149 5.24 -16.04 4.86
C ASP A 149 5.16 -15.74 6.36
N THR A 150 5.01 -16.80 7.17
CA THR A 150 4.84 -16.66 8.63
C THR A 150 5.99 -15.99 9.33
N ARG A 151 7.21 -16.08 8.74
CA ARG A 151 8.42 -15.47 9.33
C ARG A 151 8.31 -13.96 9.45
N ILE A 152 7.62 -13.27 8.53
CA ILE A 152 7.50 -11.81 8.60
C ILE A 152 6.54 -11.38 9.72
N PHE A 153 5.51 -12.19 10.02
CA PHE A 153 4.62 -11.95 11.16
C PHE A 153 5.36 -12.18 12.47
N GLN A 154 6.23 -13.22 12.52
CA GLN A 154 7.08 -13.45 13.69
C GLN A 154 8.03 -12.27 13.93
N ILE A 155 8.65 -11.71 12.89
CA ILE A 155 9.49 -10.50 13.01
C ILE A 155 8.68 -9.34 13.63
N ALA A 156 7.44 -9.11 13.18
CA ALA A 156 6.61 -8.07 13.75
C ALA A 156 6.28 -8.32 15.23
N CYS A 157 5.95 -9.56 15.59
CA CYS A 157 5.73 -9.94 16.98
C CYS A 157 6.97 -9.74 17.86
N ASP A 158 8.15 -10.17 17.38
CA ASP A 158 9.42 -10.05 18.10
C ASP A 158 9.80 -8.58 18.35
N LYS A 159 9.60 -7.72 17.34
CA LYS A 159 9.82 -6.28 17.47
C LYS A 159 8.89 -5.65 18.51
N LEU A 160 7.63 -6.03 18.54
CA LEU A 160 6.67 -5.63 19.57
C LEU A 160 7.00 -6.24 20.96
N LYS A 161 7.89 -7.24 21.03
CA LYS A 161 8.20 -8.04 22.22
C LYS A 161 6.95 -8.73 22.77
N LEU A 162 6.16 -9.32 21.87
CA LEU A 162 4.93 -10.05 22.16
C LEU A 162 4.96 -11.42 21.46
N SER A 163 4.23 -12.39 22.03
CA SER A 163 4.01 -13.67 21.35
C SER A 163 2.89 -13.55 20.30
N PRO A 164 2.85 -14.43 19.28
CA PRO A 164 1.76 -14.47 18.31
C PRO A 164 0.35 -14.56 18.96
N ASN A 165 0.22 -15.32 20.05
CA ASN A 165 -1.04 -15.47 20.79
C ASN A 165 -1.49 -14.19 21.54
N GLU A 166 -0.62 -13.19 21.62
CA GLU A 166 -0.91 -11.89 22.25
C GLU A 166 -1.11 -10.79 21.20
N THR A 167 -1.02 -11.12 19.91
CA THR A 167 -1.17 -10.18 18.81
C THR A 167 -2.38 -10.50 17.95
N ALA A 168 -2.97 -9.46 17.35
CA ALA A 168 -4.02 -9.59 16.35
C ALA A 168 -3.54 -8.94 15.05
N MET A 169 -3.95 -9.48 13.89
CA MET A 169 -3.71 -8.89 12.57
C MET A 169 -4.99 -8.24 12.04
N VAL A 170 -4.86 -7.01 11.54
CA VAL A 170 -5.88 -6.28 10.79
C VAL A 170 -5.39 -6.10 9.37
N GLY A 171 -6.08 -6.66 8.40
CA GLY A 171 -5.70 -6.63 6.99
C GLY A 171 -6.93 -6.73 6.09
N ASP A 172 -6.82 -6.29 4.87
CA ASP A 172 -7.90 -6.31 3.87
C ASP A 172 -7.80 -7.49 2.90
N THR A 173 -6.63 -8.10 2.78
CA THR A 173 -6.38 -9.20 1.85
C THR A 173 -6.29 -10.55 2.58
N PHE A 174 -7.29 -11.42 2.35
CA PHE A 174 -7.32 -12.73 3.00
C PHE A 174 -6.04 -13.55 2.76
N PHE A 175 -5.56 -13.60 1.52
CA PHE A 175 -4.42 -14.43 1.15
C PHE A 175 -3.12 -13.98 1.81
N THR A 176 -2.81 -12.69 1.80
CA THR A 176 -1.55 -12.18 2.36
C THR A 176 -1.62 -11.99 3.86
N ASP A 177 -2.67 -11.37 4.36
CA ASP A 177 -2.76 -10.94 5.75
C ASP A 177 -3.32 -12.03 6.66
N LEU A 178 -4.56 -12.45 6.40
CA LEU A 178 -5.26 -13.33 7.33
C LEU A 178 -4.72 -14.75 7.26
N SER A 179 -4.50 -15.31 6.06
CA SER A 179 -3.99 -16.67 5.94
C SER A 179 -2.56 -16.83 6.47
N GLY A 180 -1.74 -15.78 6.35
CA GLY A 180 -0.38 -15.76 6.93
C GLY A 180 -0.41 -15.67 8.46
N ALA A 181 -1.26 -14.79 9.01
CA ALA A 181 -1.40 -14.60 10.44
C ALA A 181 -2.02 -15.81 11.19
N MET A 182 -2.83 -16.62 10.49
CA MET A 182 -3.50 -17.80 11.07
C MET A 182 -2.62 -19.04 11.13
N ARG A 183 -1.43 -19.05 10.55
CA ARG A 183 -0.49 -20.19 10.51
C ARG A 183 0.57 -20.08 11.57
#